data_9312c230f2a31752f78c31a40fd9b3b1
#
_entry.id   9312c230f2a31752f78c31a40fd9b3b1
#
_cell.length_a   1.000
_cell.length_b   1.000
_cell.length_c   1.000
_cell.angle_alpha   90.00
_cell.angle_beta   90.00
_cell.angle_gamma   90.00
#
_symmetry.space_group_name_H-M   'P 1'
#
loop_
_entity.id
_entity.type
_entity.pdbx_description
1 polymer ?
#
loop_
_entity_poly.entity_id
_entity_poly.type
_entity_poly.pdbx_seq_one_letter_code
_entity_poly.pdbx_strand_id
1 'polypeptide(L)'
;MGLPGAGPRLTVLTFTDTQVLEWVTPLLWPFLRVLALFGALPVFAQRGVPARVRVALAFLIAFCAQATLPAMPVIPLDSAPALLAVVQQILIGLSLGFAVRVVFSGVEFAGEIIGLQMGLNIAGFFNPMTGGDATVASRFFGITVSWLFIVTGGHLLLIAAVVQSFQAFPVGPEPFAFLRAVQPQVWGAEVFRLGLWIAMPMIGMLLFVNLVLGVIARVAQQMNIFSIGFPITVAVGRIGMLLTLPMMQTPFTMALERMLANFQ
;
A
#
# COMPACT_ATOMS: atom_id res chain seq x y z
N MET A 1 23.00 74.19 -20.37
CA MET A 1 23.63 73.29 -19.35
C MET A 1 22.52 72.63 -18.57
N GLY A 2 22.05 71.48 -18.95
CA GLY A 2 20.96 70.75 -18.36
C GLY A 2 21.34 69.25 -18.31
N LEU A 3 21.56 68.77 -17.12
CA LEU A 3 21.86 67.35 -16.87
C LEU A 3 20.58 66.54 -16.95
N PRO A 4 20.52 65.43 -17.70
CA PRO A 4 19.39 64.50 -17.61
C PRO A 4 19.58 63.61 -16.39
N GLY A 5 18.73 63.78 -15.40
CA GLY A 5 18.59 62.88 -14.24
C GLY A 5 18.08 61.50 -14.71
N ALA A 6 18.97 60.55 -14.91
CA ALA A 6 18.61 59.16 -15.06
C ALA A 6 18.34 58.59 -13.65
N GLY A 7 17.10 58.64 -13.21
CA GLY A 7 16.64 57.92 -12.02
C GLY A 7 16.84 56.39 -12.23
N PRO A 8 17.11 55.64 -11.15
CA PRO A 8 17.29 54.21 -11.25
C PRO A 8 16.01 53.55 -11.82
N ARG A 9 16.11 52.96 -13.01
CA ARG A 9 15.05 52.12 -13.59
C ARG A 9 14.93 50.91 -12.69
N LEU A 10 13.93 50.90 -11.81
CA LEU A 10 13.51 49.68 -11.13
C LEU A 10 13.09 48.68 -12.23
N THR A 11 13.94 47.73 -12.51
CA THR A 11 13.58 46.58 -13.34
C THR A 11 12.54 45.78 -12.57
N VAL A 12 11.28 46.02 -12.86
CA VAL A 12 10.18 45.20 -12.37
C VAL A 12 10.34 43.86 -13.08
N LEU A 13 10.66 42.81 -12.32
CA LEU A 13 10.68 41.42 -12.85
C LEU A 13 9.22 41.05 -13.12
N THR A 14 8.80 41.18 -14.37
CA THR A 14 7.50 40.70 -14.85
C THR A 14 7.65 39.28 -15.27
N PHE A 15 7.11 38.33 -14.49
CA PHE A 15 6.98 36.93 -14.90
C PHE A 15 5.76 36.80 -15.82
N THR A 16 5.97 36.15 -16.97
CA THR A 16 4.85 35.77 -17.85
C THR A 16 4.22 34.49 -17.31
N ASP A 17 2.89 34.33 -17.50
CA ASP A 17 2.15 33.14 -17.07
C ASP A 17 2.80 31.84 -17.59
N THR A 18 3.34 31.86 -18.80
CA THR A 18 4.06 30.75 -19.41
C THR A 18 5.33 30.37 -18.64
N GLN A 19 6.11 31.34 -18.17
CA GLN A 19 7.33 31.09 -17.39
C GLN A 19 7.02 30.45 -16.03
N VAL A 20 5.96 30.92 -15.38
CA VAL A 20 5.51 30.32 -14.11
C VAL A 20 5.05 28.88 -14.33
N LEU A 21 4.32 28.61 -15.40
CA LEU A 21 3.87 27.25 -15.74
C LEU A 21 5.05 26.32 -16.05
N GLU A 22 6.07 26.76 -16.77
CA GLU A 22 7.28 25.98 -17.04
C GLU A 22 8.03 25.55 -15.79
N TRP A 23 7.97 26.33 -14.72
CA TRP A 23 8.63 25.99 -13.45
C TRP A 23 7.75 25.10 -12.54
N VAL A 24 6.44 25.34 -12.54
CA VAL A 24 5.50 24.63 -11.66
C VAL A 24 5.11 23.26 -12.21
N THR A 25 4.90 23.16 -13.51
CA THR A 25 4.39 21.92 -14.15
C THR A 25 5.26 20.68 -13.91
N PRO A 26 6.61 20.75 -14.02
CA PRO A 26 7.47 19.59 -13.78
C PRO A 26 7.37 19.03 -12.36
N LEU A 27 6.97 19.86 -11.39
CA LEU A 27 6.81 19.47 -9.99
C LEU A 27 5.38 19.07 -9.66
N LEU A 28 4.39 19.71 -10.28
CA LEU A 28 2.97 19.53 -9.98
C LEU A 28 2.49 18.10 -10.29
N TRP A 29 2.79 17.58 -11.47
CA TRP A 29 2.33 16.27 -11.90
C TRP A 29 2.88 15.13 -11.05
N PRO A 30 4.20 15.04 -10.78
CA PRO A 30 4.75 14.06 -9.87
C PRO A 30 4.22 14.21 -8.45
N PHE A 31 4.07 15.42 -7.95
CA PHE A 31 3.52 15.69 -6.64
C PHE A 31 2.10 15.13 -6.47
N LEU A 32 1.21 15.37 -7.44
CA LEU A 32 -0.16 14.86 -7.40
C LEU A 32 -0.20 13.33 -7.42
N ARG A 33 0.63 12.68 -8.25
CA ARG A 33 0.71 11.21 -8.33
C ARG A 33 1.20 10.60 -7.02
N VAL A 34 2.26 11.15 -6.43
CA VAL A 34 2.81 10.67 -5.15
C VAL A 34 1.85 10.96 -3.99
N LEU A 35 1.20 12.13 -3.98
CA LEU A 35 0.24 12.48 -2.93
C LEU A 35 -0.97 11.52 -2.94
N ALA A 36 -1.50 11.22 -4.12
CA ALA A 36 -2.58 10.26 -4.30
C ALA A 36 -2.16 8.84 -3.88
N LEU A 37 -0.94 8.42 -4.22
CA LEU A 37 -0.34 7.17 -3.75
C LEU A 37 -0.37 7.08 -2.22
N PHE A 38 0.12 8.11 -1.51
CA PHE A 38 0.16 8.12 -0.04
C PHE A 38 -1.23 8.12 0.59
N GLY A 39 -2.25 8.60 -0.14
CA GLY A 39 -3.64 8.50 0.30
C GLY A 39 -4.15 7.05 0.37
N ALA A 40 -3.67 6.18 -0.52
CA ALA A 40 -4.10 4.78 -0.59
C ALA A 40 -3.15 3.80 0.13
N LEU A 41 -1.92 4.20 0.43
CA LEU A 41 -0.89 3.34 1.00
C LEU A 41 -1.19 2.99 2.47
N PRO A 42 -1.26 1.70 2.86
CA PRO A 42 -1.64 1.29 4.22
C PRO A 42 -0.77 1.88 5.33
N VAL A 43 0.56 1.97 5.09
CA VAL A 43 1.52 2.51 6.07
C VAL A 43 1.23 3.98 6.41
N PHE A 44 0.80 4.78 5.44
CA PHE A 44 0.47 6.20 5.62
C PHE A 44 -1.01 6.45 5.94
N ALA A 45 -1.89 5.46 5.71
CA ALA A 45 -3.31 5.56 6.04
C ALA A 45 -3.59 5.43 7.55
N GLN A 46 -2.60 5.02 8.34
CA GLN A 46 -2.72 4.90 9.80
C GLN A 46 -2.99 6.27 10.44
N ARG A 47 -3.84 6.28 11.48
CA ARG A 47 -4.25 7.53 12.19
C ARG A 47 -3.09 8.33 12.79
N GLY A 48 -1.92 7.72 12.97
CA GLY A 48 -0.73 8.34 13.54
C GLY A 48 0.05 9.28 12.59
N VAL A 49 -0.20 9.23 11.28
CA VAL A 49 0.54 10.05 10.30
C VAL A 49 -0.26 11.29 9.90
N PRO A 50 0.14 12.50 10.35
CA PRO A 50 -0.54 13.74 10.00
C PRO A 50 -0.52 14.00 8.48
N ALA A 51 -1.60 14.59 7.95
CA ALA A 51 -1.67 14.92 6.52
C ALA A 51 -0.50 15.82 6.06
N ARG A 52 -0.01 16.71 6.94
CA ARG A 52 1.13 17.59 6.67
C ARG A 52 2.40 16.82 6.32
N VAL A 53 2.66 15.71 7.02
CA VAL A 53 3.83 14.84 6.76
C VAL A 53 3.70 14.17 5.40
N ARG A 54 2.52 13.69 5.05
CA ARG A 54 2.25 13.09 3.72
C ARG A 54 2.48 14.09 2.59
N VAL A 55 1.99 15.32 2.75
CA VAL A 55 2.16 16.39 1.76
C VAL A 55 3.64 16.78 1.64
N ALA A 56 4.35 16.98 2.76
CA ALA A 56 5.76 17.34 2.74
C ALA A 56 6.63 16.24 2.11
N LEU A 57 6.37 14.97 2.42
CA LEU A 57 7.10 13.85 1.86
C LEU A 57 6.79 13.67 0.36
N ALA A 58 5.53 13.85 -0.05
CA ALA A 58 5.15 13.82 -1.47
C ALA A 58 5.87 14.91 -2.27
N PHE A 59 5.96 16.12 -1.71
CA PHE A 59 6.70 17.23 -2.31
C PHE A 59 8.20 16.90 -2.43
N LEU A 60 8.81 16.39 -1.36
CA LEU A 60 10.23 16.02 -1.36
C LEU A 60 10.55 14.96 -2.41
N ILE A 61 9.73 13.91 -2.49
CA ILE A 61 9.91 12.84 -3.48
C ILE A 61 9.73 13.39 -4.89
N ALA A 62 8.70 14.20 -5.15
CA ALA A 62 8.47 14.82 -6.45
C ALA A 62 9.65 15.71 -6.86
N PHE A 63 10.19 16.49 -5.93
CA PHE A 63 11.35 17.35 -6.15
C PHE A 63 12.61 16.53 -6.47
N CYS A 64 12.90 15.48 -5.70
CA CYS A 64 14.05 14.61 -5.96
C CYS A 64 13.92 13.82 -7.28
N ALA A 65 12.70 13.38 -7.61
CA ALA A 65 12.45 12.62 -8.83
C ALA A 65 12.52 13.47 -10.10
N GLN A 66 12.34 14.77 -10.01
CA GLN A 66 12.31 15.68 -11.16
C GLN A 66 13.51 15.53 -12.13
N ALA A 67 14.70 15.25 -11.57
CA ALA A 67 15.92 15.08 -12.37
C ALA A 67 15.92 13.81 -13.23
N THR A 68 15.10 12.81 -12.89
CA THR A 68 15.02 11.51 -13.57
C THR A 68 13.77 11.33 -14.43
N LEU A 69 12.81 12.25 -14.29
CA LEU A 69 11.56 12.18 -15.01
C LEU A 69 11.69 12.69 -16.47
N PRO A 70 10.88 12.17 -17.39
CA PRO A 70 10.79 12.71 -18.74
C PRO A 70 10.29 14.16 -18.74
N ALA A 71 10.53 14.89 -19.84
CA ALA A 71 10.02 16.25 -19.98
C ALA A 71 8.50 16.28 -19.83
N MET A 72 8.01 17.09 -18.89
CA MET A 72 6.60 17.21 -18.59
C MET A 72 5.90 18.18 -19.56
N PRO A 73 4.69 17.87 -20.03
CA PRO A 73 3.94 18.77 -20.87
C PRO A 73 3.54 20.03 -20.08
N VAL A 74 3.74 21.19 -20.71
CA VAL A 74 3.25 22.48 -20.18
C VAL A 74 1.78 22.61 -20.60
N ILE A 75 0.87 22.37 -19.66
CA ILE A 75 -0.57 22.43 -19.88
C ILE A 75 -1.12 23.64 -19.10
N PRO A 76 -1.82 24.60 -19.77
CA PRO A 76 -2.46 25.71 -19.06
C PRO A 76 -3.44 25.20 -17.99
N LEU A 77 -3.27 25.63 -16.74
CA LEU A 77 -4.03 25.11 -15.60
C LEU A 77 -5.52 25.46 -15.63
N ASP A 78 -5.91 26.46 -16.39
CA ASP A 78 -7.30 26.91 -16.64
C ASP A 78 -8.00 26.13 -17.76
N SER A 79 -7.32 25.14 -18.35
CA SER A 79 -7.83 24.38 -19.50
C SER A 79 -8.49 23.06 -19.10
N ALA A 80 -9.46 22.59 -19.89
CA ALA A 80 -10.09 21.28 -19.70
C ALA A 80 -9.07 20.10 -19.75
N PRO A 81 -8.04 20.11 -20.63
CA PRO A 81 -6.99 19.11 -20.60
C PRO A 81 -6.21 19.05 -19.29
N ALA A 82 -6.00 20.19 -18.58
CA ALA A 82 -5.33 20.19 -17.30
C ALA A 82 -6.14 19.45 -16.23
N LEU A 83 -7.47 19.65 -16.19
CA LEU A 83 -8.34 18.93 -15.28
C LEU A 83 -8.30 17.41 -15.53
N LEU A 84 -8.33 16.99 -16.77
CA LEU A 84 -8.22 15.57 -17.14
C LEU A 84 -6.87 14.99 -16.76
N ALA A 85 -5.76 15.74 -16.94
CA ALA A 85 -4.44 15.33 -16.50
C ALA A 85 -4.36 15.20 -14.96
N VAL A 86 -4.95 16.12 -14.19
CA VAL A 86 -5.05 16.00 -12.72
C VAL A 86 -5.76 14.71 -12.33
N VAL A 87 -6.92 14.43 -12.94
CA VAL A 87 -7.66 13.19 -12.67
C VAL A 87 -6.81 11.97 -13.02
N GLN A 88 -6.11 11.98 -14.15
CA GLN A 88 -5.20 10.91 -14.54
C GLN A 88 -4.12 10.66 -13.48
N GLN A 89 -3.43 11.72 -13.01
CA GLN A 89 -2.35 11.57 -12.02
C GLN A 89 -2.89 11.00 -10.70
N ILE A 90 -4.05 11.46 -10.25
CA ILE A 90 -4.70 10.95 -9.04
C ILE A 90 -5.07 9.47 -9.20
N LEU A 91 -5.68 9.09 -10.32
CA LEU A 91 -6.08 7.70 -10.56
C LEU A 91 -4.87 6.75 -10.64
N ILE A 92 -3.80 7.13 -11.33
CA ILE A 92 -2.58 6.31 -11.40
C ILE A 92 -1.95 6.19 -10.01
N GLY A 93 -1.83 7.30 -9.26
CA GLY A 93 -1.29 7.28 -7.90
C GLY A 93 -2.11 6.41 -6.94
N LEU A 94 -3.45 6.52 -6.97
CA LEU A 94 -4.34 5.68 -6.19
C LEU A 94 -4.21 4.21 -6.58
N SER A 95 -4.09 3.89 -7.87
CA SER A 95 -3.93 2.51 -8.34
C SER A 95 -2.61 1.89 -7.88
N LEU A 96 -1.51 2.66 -7.89
CA LEU A 96 -0.22 2.23 -7.32
C LEU A 96 -0.35 1.92 -5.81
N GLY A 97 -0.98 2.82 -5.05
CA GLY A 97 -1.24 2.62 -3.63
C GLY A 97 -2.17 1.43 -3.37
N PHE A 98 -3.17 1.24 -4.22
CA PHE A 98 -4.08 0.11 -4.15
C PHE A 98 -3.36 -1.23 -4.44
N ALA A 99 -2.43 -1.27 -5.39
CA ALA A 99 -1.61 -2.45 -5.66
C ALA A 99 -0.85 -2.90 -4.41
N VAL A 100 -0.21 -1.98 -3.69
CA VAL A 100 0.46 -2.27 -2.42
C VAL A 100 -0.56 -2.72 -1.36
N ARG A 101 -1.71 -2.07 -1.28
CA ARG A 101 -2.77 -2.44 -0.33
C ARG A 101 -3.28 -3.85 -0.55
N VAL A 102 -3.40 -4.32 -1.80
CA VAL A 102 -3.76 -5.71 -2.13
C VAL A 102 -2.76 -6.69 -1.53
N VAL A 103 -1.46 -6.42 -1.63
CA VAL A 103 -0.41 -7.27 -1.04
C VAL A 103 -0.50 -7.28 0.49
N PHE A 104 -0.69 -6.12 1.12
CA PHE A 104 -0.90 -6.02 2.58
C PHE A 104 -2.12 -6.82 3.02
N SER A 105 -3.25 -6.64 2.32
CA SER A 105 -4.49 -7.37 2.62
C SER A 105 -4.34 -8.88 2.46
N GLY A 106 -3.50 -9.36 1.53
CA GLY A 106 -3.17 -10.77 1.41
C GLY A 106 -2.47 -11.34 2.64
N VAL A 107 -1.53 -10.58 3.21
CA VAL A 107 -0.84 -10.97 4.45
C VAL A 107 -1.79 -10.91 5.66
N GLU A 108 -2.61 -9.88 5.77
CA GLU A 108 -3.63 -9.76 6.82
C GLU A 108 -4.65 -10.90 6.74
N PHE A 109 -5.05 -11.29 5.52
CA PHE A 109 -5.94 -12.42 5.27
C PHE A 109 -5.33 -13.76 5.70
N ALA A 110 -4.01 -13.95 5.53
CA ALA A 110 -3.32 -15.11 6.13
C ALA A 110 -3.50 -15.15 7.64
N GLY A 111 -3.36 -14.00 8.32
CA GLY A 111 -3.61 -13.87 9.75
C GLY A 111 -5.05 -14.21 10.14
N GLU A 112 -6.05 -13.81 9.34
CA GLU A 112 -7.46 -14.18 9.57
C GLU A 112 -7.67 -15.69 9.50
N ILE A 113 -7.14 -16.36 8.46
CA ILE A 113 -7.25 -17.82 8.31
C ILE A 113 -6.60 -18.54 9.51
N ILE A 114 -5.41 -18.10 9.91
CA ILE A 114 -4.70 -18.67 11.07
C ILE A 114 -5.50 -18.45 12.34
N GLY A 115 -6.03 -17.24 12.54
CA GLY A 115 -6.88 -16.90 13.69
C GLY A 115 -8.15 -17.77 13.77
N LEU A 116 -8.79 -18.03 12.63
CA LEU A 116 -9.92 -18.96 12.52
C LEU A 116 -9.53 -20.38 12.96
N GLN A 117 -8.42 -20.89 12.46
CA GLN A 117 -7.92 -22.22 12.81
C GLN A 117 -7.54 -22.36 14.30
N MET A 118 -7.07 -21.26 14.92
CA MET A 118 -6.77 -21.21 16.35
C MET A 118 -8.03 -21.11 17.22
N GLY A 119 -9.21 -20.87 16.63
CA GLY A 119 -10.46 -20.64 17.35
C GLY A 119 -10.60 -19.24 17.97
N LEU A 120 -9.75 -18.28 17.60
CA LEU A 120 -9.77 -16.92 18.18
C LEU A 120 -11.05 -16.14 17.84
N ASN A 121 -11.77 -16.50 16.78
CA ASN A 121 -13.02 -15.86 16.39
C ASN A 121 -14.18 -16.14 17.36
N ILE A 122 -14.08 -17.17 18.20
CA ILE A 122 -15.08 -17.46 19.22
C ILE A 122 -15.22 -16.27 20.18
N ALA A 123 -14.12 -15.56 20.47
CA ALA A 123 -14.14 -14.37 21.31
C ALA A 123 -15.01 -13.23 20.71
N GLY A 124 -15.11 -13.11 19.39
CA GLY A 124 -15.94 -12.14 18.69
C GLY A 124 -17.44 -12.37 18.87
N PHE A 125 -17.88 -13.62 19.07
CA PHE A 125 -19.27 -13.94 19.35
C PHE A 125 -19.75 -13.42 20.74
N PHE A 126 -18.82 -13.30 21.68
CA PHE A 126 -19.13 -12.83 23.04
C PHE A 126 -19.10 -11.30 23.16
N ASN A 127 -18.52 -10.58 22.21
CA ASN A 127 -18.47 -9.13 22.23
C ASN A 127 -18.85 -8.53 20.86
N PRO A 128 -20.15 -8.51 20.52
CA PRO A 128 -20.62 -7.99 19.22
C PRO A 128 -20.40 -6.48 19.06
N MET A 129 -20.13 -5.74 20.13
CA MET A 129 -19.84 -4.30 20.06
C MET A 129 -18.46 -3.99 19.44
N THR A 130 -17.56 -4.97 19.43
CA THR A 130 -16.28 -4.92 18.69
C THR A 130 -16.40 -5.62 17.33
N GLY A 131 -17.61 -5.95 16.92
CA GLY A 131 -17.91 -6.68 15.68
C GLY A 131 -17.40 -5.95 14.44
N GLY A 132 -16.45 -6.58 13.76
CA GLY A 132 -15.76 -6.07 12.60
C GLY A 132 -14.28 -5.76 12.81
N ASP A 133 -13.80 -5.82 14.04
CA ASP A 133 -12.37 -5.71 14.29
C ASP A 133 -11.65 -7.00 13.86
N ALA A 134 -10.58 -6.82 13.08
CA ALA A 134 -9.68 -7.90 12.66
C ALA A 134 -9.22 -8.75 13.85
N THR A 135 -9.05 -10.06 13.65
CA THR A 135 -8.56 -10.97 14.69
C THR A 135 -7.19 -10.52 15.22
N VAL A 136 -6.84 -10.94 16.43
CA VAL A 136 -5.52 -10.65 17.01
C VAL A 136 -4.39 -11.15 16.09
N ALA A 137 -4.60 -12.29 15.44
CA ALA A 137 -3.64 -12.84 14.49
C ALA A 137 -3.51 -11.94 13.24
N SER A 138 -4.62 -11.46 12.66
CA SER A 138 -4.62 -10.56 11.52
C SER A 138 -3.92 -9.24 11.85
N ARG A 139 -4.19 -8.65 13.02
CA ARG A 139 -3.49 -7.45 13.48
C ARG A 139 -1.99 -7.66 13.65
N PHE A 140 -1.58 -8.81 14.18
CA PHE A 140 -0.17 -9.18 14.28
C PHE A 140 0.49 -9.23 12.90
N PHE A 141 -0.14 -9.89 11.92
CA PHE A 141 0.36 -9.94 10.54
C PHE A 141 0.35 -8.58 9.86
N GLY A 142 -0.65 -7.73 10.11
CA GLY A 142 -0.72 -6.35 9.60
C GLY A 142 0.40 -5.45 10.10
N ILE A 143 0.77 -5.56 11.38
CA ILE A 143 1.95 -4.87 11.93
C ILE A 143 3.23 -5.44 11.32
N THR A 144 3.33 -6.76 11.26
CA THR A 144 4.50 -7.46 10.71
C THR A 144 4.75 -7.09 9.25
N VAL A 145 3.71 -7.05 8.41
CA VAL A 145 3.87 -6.67 7.00
C VAL A 145 4.30 -5.21 6.84
N SER A 146 3.86 -4.33 7.73
CA SER A 146 4.32 -2.94 7.73
C SER A 146 5.82 -2.82 8.01
N TRP A 147 6.32 -3.58 8.99
CA TRP A 147 7.76 -3.68 9.27
C TRP A 147 8.52 -4.34 8.12
N LEU A 148 7.99 -5.43 7.59
CA LEU A 148 8.58 -6.15 6.47
C LEU A 148 8.74 -5.25 5.24
N PHE A 149 7.73 -4.46 4.91
CA PHE A 149 7.75 -3.48 3.81
C PHE A 149 8.92 -2.48 3.95
N ILE A 150 9.20 -2.02 5.18
CA ILE A 150 10.29 -1.08 5.42
C ILE A 150 11.65 -1.79 5.35
N VAL A 151 11.79 -2.95 6.02
CA VAL A 151 13.05 -3.69 6.14
C VAL A 151 13.51 -4.26 4.80
N THR A 152 12.58 -4.72 3.95
CA THR A 152 12.90 -5.24 2.61
C THR A 152 13.13 -4.15 1.57
N GLY A 153 13.04 -2.86 1.95
CA GLY A 153 13.18 -1.76 1.00
C GLY A 153 11.97 -1.57 0.08
N GLY A 154 10.80 -2.11 0.41
CA GLY A 154 9.58 -1.99 -0.38
C GLY A 154 9.18 -0.54 -0.68
N HIS A 155 9.52 0.39 0.21
CA HIS A 155 9.33 1.83 -0.01
C HIS A 155 10.21 2.36 -1.16
N LEU A 156 11.43 1.85 -1.32
CA LEU A 156 12.32 2.23 -2.43
C LEU A 156 11.80 1.66 -3.76
N LEU A 157 11.37 0.39 -3.76
CA LEU A 157 10.74 -0.24 -4.91
C LEU A 157 9.50 0.54 -5.37
N LEU A 158 8.69 1.02 -4.41
CA LEU A 158 7.51 1.82 -4.70
C LEU A 158 7.86 3.17 -5.33
N ILE A 159 8.89 3.87 -4.83
CA ILE A 159 9.37 5.13 -5.43
C ILE A 159 9.88 4.88 -6.85
N ALA A 160 10.64 3.81 -7.07
CA ALA A 160 11.10 3.41 -8.40
C ALA A 160 9.91 3.15 -9.34
N ALA A 161 8.88 2.43 -8.89
CA ALA A 161 7.67 2.18 -9.68
C ALA A 161 6.91 3.47 -10.02
N VAL A 162 6.87 4.45 -9.11
CA VAL A 162 6.28 5.79 -9.39
C VAL A 162 7.05 6.48 -10.52
N VAL A 163 8.37 6.49 -10.46
CA VAL A 163 9.22 7.14 -11.50
C VAL A 163 9.02 6.45 -12.86
N GLN A 164 9.07 5.12 -12.88
CA GLN A 164 8.88 4.33 -14.10
C GLN A 164 7.46 4.48 -14.67
N SER A 165 6.46 4.64 -13.80
CA SER A 165 5.07 4.85 -14.24
C SER A 165 4.87 6.13 -15.08
N PHE A 166 5.78 7.09 -15.06
CA PHE A 166 5.74 8.26 -15.96
C PHE A 166 6.19 7.93 -17.38
N GLN A 167 7.01 6.88 -17.56
CA GLN A 167 7.40 6.38 -18.87
C GLN A 167 6.29 5.52 -19.49
N ALA A 168 5.69 4.62 -18.68
CA ALA A 168 4.60 3.77 -19.13
C ALA A 168 3.28 4.55 -19.34
N PHE A 169 3.00 5.51 -18.46
CA PHE A 169 1.78 6.32 -18.47
C PHE A 169 2.14 7.81 -18.37
N PRO A 170 2.55 8.45 -19.49
CA PRO A 170 2.89 9.86 -19.53
C PRO A 170 1.69 10.74 -19.19
N VAL A 171 1.96 11.97 -18.78
CA VAL A 171 0.93 12.95 -18.47
C VAL A 171 0.16 13.33 -19.73
N GLY A 172 -1.16 13.16 -19.71
CA GLY A 172 -2.02 13.42 -20.86
C GLY A 172 -3.50 13.59 -20.49
N PRO A 173 -4.35 13.94 -21.46
CA PRO A 173 -5.76 14.18 -21.23
C PRO A 173 -6.61 12.90 -21.21
N GLU A 174 -6.02 11.72 -21.21
CA GLU A 174 -6.75 10.44 -21.21
C GLU A 174 -6.68 9.74 -19.84
N PRO A 175 -7.58 10.11 -18.89
CA PRO A 175 -7.48 9.65 -17.50
C PRO A 175 -7.70 8.15 -17.30
N PHE A 176 -8.35 7.46 -18.23
CA PHE A 176 -8.72 6.04 -18.09
C PHE A 176 -7.89 5.09 -18.97
N ALA A 177 -6.98 5.59 -19.81
CA ALA A 177 -6.21 4.75 -20.72
C ALA A 177 -5.39 3.67 -19.97
N PHE A 178 -4.80 4.02 -18.83
CA PHE A 178 -4.00 3.10 -18.01
C PHE A 178 -4.81 1.92 -17.44
N LEU A 179 -6.12 2.07 -17.19
CA LEU A 179 -6.96 1.00 -16.62
C LEU A 179 -7.04 -0.23 -17.54
N ARG A 180 -6.88 -0.05 -18.86
CA ARG A 180 -6.89 -1.15 -19.82
C ARG A 180 -5.61 -2.00 -19.70
N ALA A 181 -4.49 -1.39 -19.35
CA ALA A 181 -3.21 -2.07 -19.16
C ALA A 181 -3.10 -2.69 -17.76
N VAL A 182 -3.46 -1.94 -16.73
CA VAL A 182 -3.24 -2.30 -15.33
C VAL A 182 -4.29 -3.28 -14.79
N GLN A 183 -5.53 -3.26 -15.30
CA GLN A 183 -6.63 -4.16 -14.96
C GLN A 183 -6.80 -4.42 -13.44
N PRO A 184 -7.02 -3.41 -12.60
CA PRO A 184 -7.03 -3.55 -11.14
C PRO A 184 -8.16 -4.46 -10.63
N GLN A 185 -9.19 -4.73 -11.44
CA GLN A 185 -10.28 -5.65 -11.10
C GLN A 185 -9.82 -7.11 -10.93
N VAL A 186 -8.68 -7.51 -11.50
CA VAL A 186 -8.14 -8.86 -11.40
C VAL A 186 -7.33 -9.07 -10.10
N TRP A 187 -6.92 -7.99 -9.45
CA TRP A 187 -6.02 -8.05 -8.29
C TRP A 187 -6.64 -8.65 -7.04
N GLY A 188 -7.98 -8.71 -6.96
CA GLY A 188 -8.66 -9.34 -5.84
C GLY A 188 -8.25 -10.80 -5.63
N ALA A 189 -7.96 -11.52 -6.70
CA ALA A 189 -7.48 -12.92 -6.62
C ALA A 189 -6.10 -13.03 -5.96
N GLU A 190 -5.24 -12.00 -6.06
CA GLU A 190 -3.90 -12.02 -5.45
C GLU A 190 -3.97 -11.98 -3.92
N VAL A 191 -4.99 -11.33 -3.34
CA VAL A 191 -5.23 -11.36 -1.88
C VAL A 191 -5.39 -12.79 -1.38
N PHE A 192 -6.25 -13.57 -2.05
CA PHE A 192 -6.50 -14.97 -1.67
C PHE A 192 -5.27 -15.84 -1.94
N ARG A 193 -4.62 -15.66 -3.08
CA ARG A 193 -3.44 -16.42 -3.45
C ARG A 193 -2.30 -16.23 -2.47
N LEU A 194 -1.95 -14.97 -2.16
CA LEU A 194 -0.87 -14.64 -1.23
C LEU A 194 -1.22 -15.09 0.19
N GLY A 195 -2.46 -14.84 0.64
CA GLY A 195 -2.90 -15.19 1.97
C GLY A 195 -2.90 -16.71 2.20
N LEU A 196 -3.42 -17.48 1.26
CA LEU A 196 -3.37 -18.95 1.34
C LEU A 196 -1.94 -19.46 1.29
N TRP A 197 -1.09 -18.92 0.43
CA TRP A 197 0.32 -19.33 0.35
C TRP A 197 1.04 -19.17 1.70
N ILE A 198 0.88 -18.02 2.34
CA ILE A 198 1.50 -17.72 3.65
C ILE A 198 0.87 -18.58 4.75
N ALA A 199 -0.45 -18.78 4.72
CA ALA A 199 -1.16 -19.54 5.76
C ALA A 199 -0.99 -21.07 5.64
N MET A 200 -0.63 -21.60 4.45
CA MET A 200 -0.62 -23.05 4.17
C MET A 200 0.16 -23.87 5.20
N PRO A 201 1.41 -23.57 5.59
CA PRO A 201 2.14 -24.36 6.57
C PRO A 201 1.45 -24.35 7.94
N MET A 202 0.85 -23.21 8.32
CA MET A 202 0.11 -23.08 9.58
C MET A 202 -1.20 -23.85 9.56
N ILE A 203 -1.93 -23.81 8.44
CA ILE A 203 -3.14 -24.58 8.24
C ILE A 203 -2.84 -26.07 8.45
N GLY A 204 -1.80 -26.60 7.79
CA GLY A 204 -1.39 -28.01 7.93
C GLY A 204 -1.05 -28.37 9.37
N MET A 205 -0.27 -27.54 10.06
CA MET A 205 0.11 -27.78 11.46
C MET A 205 -1.10 -27.75 12.40
N LEU A 206 -1.98 -26.77 12.28
CA LEU A 206 -3.16 -26.64 13.15
C LEU A 206 -4.21 -27.69 12.84
N LEU A 207 -4.37 -28.12 11.59
CA LEU A 207 -5.23 -29.24 11.25
C LEU A 207 -4.74 -30.54 11.90
N PHE A 208 -3.42 -30.79 11.89
CA PHE A 208 -2.84 -31.95 12.56
C PHE A 208 -3.12 -31.92 14.08
N VAL A 209 -2.92 -30.77 14.73
CA VAL A 209 -3.26 -30.59 16.16
C VAL A 209 -4.73 -30.85 16.43
N ASN A 210 -5.62 -30.30 15.60
CA ASN A 210 -7.06 -30.50 15.75
C ASN A 210 -7.46 -31.99 15.52
N LEU A 211 -6.80 -32.68 14.62
CA LEU A 211 -7.00 -34.12 14.42
C LEU A 211 -6.61 -34.91 15.68
N VAL A 212 -5.44 -34.63 16.26
CA VAL A 212 -4.97 -35.29 17.50
C VAL A 212 -5.93 -35.01 18.66
N LEU A 213 -6.36 -33.76 18.81
CA LEU A 213 -7.36 -33.39 19.84
C LEU A 213 -8.70 -34.11 19.63
N GLY A 214 -9.14 -34.29 18.38
CA GLY A 214 -10.34 -35.04 18.02
C GLY A 214 -10.24 -36.53 18.40
N VAL A 215 -9.07 -37.14 18.22
CA VAL A 215 -8.81 -38.53 18.65
C VAL A 215 -8.81 -38.64 20.18
N ILE A 216 -8.15 -37.72 20.88
CA ILE A 216 -8.15 -37.67 22.34
C ILE A 216 -9.59 -37.55 22.88
N ALA A 217 -10.39 -36.68 22.26
CA ALA A 217 -11.80 -36.51 22.54
C ALA A 217 -12.61 -37.83 22.56
N ARG A 218 -12.33 -38.63 21.54
CA ARG A 218 -13.04 -39.90 21.37
C ARG A 218 -12.65 -40.92 22.44
N VAL A 219 -11.40 -40.91 22.87
CA VAL A 219 -10.87 -41.85 23.86
C VAL A 219 -11.20 -41.41 25.27
N ALA A 220 -11.04 -40.14 25.58
CA ALA A 220 -11.20 -39.54 26.90
C ALA A 220 -12.49 -38.71 26.99
N GLN A 221 -13.66 -39.33 26.83
CA GLN A 221 -14.96 -38.67 26.79
C GLN A 221 -15.31 -37.83 28.04
N GLN A 222 -14.63 -38.06 29.14
CA GLN A 222 -14.81 -37.32 30.39
C GLN A 222 -14.11 -35.96 30.41
N MET A 223 -13.19 -35.73 29.49
CA MET A 223 -12.43 -34.48 29.40
C MET A 223 -13.20 -33.43 28.59
N ASN A 224 -13.34 -32.26 29.14
CA ASN A 224 -13.90 -31.12 28.38
C ASN A 224 -12.87 -30.62 27.37
N ILE A 225 -13.06 -31.00 26.10
CA ILE A 225 -12.16 -30.66 25.00
C ILE A 225 -12.01 -29.16 24.80
N PHE A 226 -13.06 -28.37 25.03
CA PHE A 226 -12.97 -26.92 24.92
C PHE A 226 -12.00 -26.33 25.94
N SER A 227 -11.94 -26.85 27.15
CA SER A 227 -11.06 -26.33 28.19
C SER A 227 -9.58 -26.66 27.97
N ILE A 228 -9.27 -27.73 27.24
CA ILE A 228 -7.90 -28.16 26.98
C ILE A 228 -7.48 -27.85 25.51
N GLY A 229 -8.38 -28.07 24.57
CA GLY A 229 -8.10 -27.90 23.14
C GLY A 229 -7.80 -26.45 22.76
N PHE A 230 -8.63 -25.50 23.24
CA PHE A 230 -8.42 -24.08 22.92
C PHE A 230 -7.05 -23.54 23.39
N PRO A 231 -6.60 -23.75 24.66
CA PRO A 231 -5.25 -23.32 25.05
C PRO A 231 -4.13 -23.96 24.23
N ILE A 232 -4.29 -25.23 23.85
CA ILE A 232 -3.27 -25.93 23.03
C ILE A 232 -3.22 -25.35 21.62
N THR A 233 -4.35 -25.18 20.95
CA THR A 233 -4.38 -24.59 19.59
C THR A 233 -3.84 -23.18 19.58
N VAL A 234 -4.14 -22.36 20.59
CA VAL A 234 -3.58 -21.02 20.73
C VAL A 234 -2.07 -21.05 20.98
N ALA A 235 -1.58 -21.93 21.85
CA ALA A 235 -0.15 -22.05 22.13
C ALA A 235 0.65 -22.49 20.88
N VAL A 236 0.18 -23.55 20.21
CA VAL A 236 0.78 -24.04 18.98
C VAL A 236 0.70 -23.00 17.86
N GLY A 237 -0.44 -22.32 17.73
CA GLY A 237 -0.63 -21.26 16.73
C GLY A 237 0.33 -20.09 16.96
N ARG A 238 0.57 -19.66 18.20
CA ARG A 238 1.53 -18.59 18.52
C ARG A 238 2.96 -19.00 18.15
N ILE A 239 3.38 -20.20 18.49
CA ILE A 239 4.69 -20.73 18.10
C ILE A 239 4.81 -20.78 16.57
N GLY A 240 3.80 -21.31 15.91
CA GLY A 240 3.79 -21.39 14.45
C GLY A 240 3.82 -20.02 13.78
N MET A 241 3.11 -19.01 14.28
CA MET A 241 3.20 -17.64 13.75
C MET A 241 4.63 -17.11 13.80
N LEU A 242 5.35 -17.33 14.91
CA LEU A 242 6.76 -16.93 15.03
C LEU A 242 7.66 -17.66 14.03
N LEU A 243 7.43 -18.94 13.79
CA LEU A 243 8.18 -19.74 12.82
C LEU A 243 7.86 -19.35 11.37
N THR A 244 6.67 -18.81 11.11
CA THR A 244 6.25 -18.38 9.77
C THR A 244 6.84 -17.02 9.39
N LEU A 245 7.25 -16.17 10.34
CA LEU A 245 7.76 -14.83 10.06
C LEU A 245 8.91 -14.81 9.03
N PRO A 246 9.98 -15.60 9.16
CA PRO A 246 11.06 -15.58 8.17
C PRO A 246 10.62 -16.09 6.80
N MET A 247 9.60 -16.97 6.75
CA MET A 247 9.08 -17.54 5.49
C MET A 247 8.21 -16.54 4.71
N MET A 248 7.70 -15.48 5.36
CA MET A 248 6.83 -14.49 4.72
C MET A 248 7.57 -13.53 3.79
N GLN A 249 8.88 -13.35 3.99
CA GLN A 249 9.66 -12.37 3.25
C GLN A 249 9.60 -12.60 1.73
N THR A 250 9.91 -13.80 1.29
CA THR A 250 9.96 -14.15 -0.14
C THR A 250 8.59 -14.00 -0.84
N PRO A 251 7.49 -14.60 -0.34
CA PRO A 251 6.18 -14.42 -0.97
C PRO A 251 5.73 -12.95 -1.00
N PHE A 252 6.01 -12.19 0.06
CA PHE A 252 5.67 -10.78 0.13
C PHE A 252 6.41 -9.94 -0.91
N THR A 253 7.74 -10.07 -1.00
CA THR A 253 8.56 -9.32 -1.97
C THR A 253 8.19 -9.67 -3.41
N MET A 254 8.02 -10.95 -3.72
CA MET A 254 7.59 -11.40 -5.06
C MET A 254 6.19 -10.89 -5.44
N ALA A 255 5.26 -10.86 -4.48
CA ALA A 255 3.92 -10.31 -4.73
C ALA A 255 3.99 -8.80 -4.96
N LEU A 256 4.79 -8.07 -4.17
CA LEU A 256 4.98 -6.63 -4.29
C LEU A 256 5.60 -6.27 -5.66
N GLU A 257 6.68 -6.94 -6.04
CA GLU A 257 7.33 -6.75 -7.35
C GLU A 257 6.38 -7.02 -8.50
N ARG A 258 5.65 -8.14 -8.47
CA ARG A 258 4.66 -8.48 -9.50
C ARG A 258 3.56 -7.43 -9.62
N MET A 259 3.04 -6.95 -8.51
CA MET A 259 1.96 -5.95 -8.54
C MET A 259 2.44 -4.61 -9.06
N LEU A 260 3.68 -4.20 -8.74
CA LEU A 260 4.27 -2.95 -9.21
C LEU A 260 4.76 -3.05 -10.66
N ALA A 261 5.12 -4.23 -11.16
CA ALA A 261 5.52 -4.45 -12.56
C ALA A 261 4.40 -4.08 -13.57
N ASN A 262 3.14 -4.07 -13.15
CA ASN A 262 2.03 -3.60 -14.01
C ASN A 262 2.11 -2.10 -14.34
N PHE A 263 2.99 -1.35 -13.69
CA PHE A 263 3.15 0.10 -13.87
C PHE A 263 4.50 0.49 -14.53
N GLN A 264 5.24 -0.51 -14.98
CA GLN A 264 6.56 -0.33 -15.60
C GLN A 264 6.53 -0.49 -17.11
#